data_49825f0bd1c1dfafe390fe4045872848
#
_entry.id   49825f0bd1c1dfafe390fe4045872848
#
_cell.length_a   1.000
_cell.length_b   1.000
_cell.length_c   1.000
_cell.angle_alpha   90.00
_cell.angle_beta   90.00
_cell.angle_gamma   90.00
#
_symmetry.space_group_name_H-M   'P 1'
#
loop_
_entity.id
_entity.type
_entity.pdbx_description
1 polymer ?
#
loop_
_entity_poly.entity_id
_entity_poly.type
_entity_poly.pdbx_seq_one_letter_code
_entity_poly.pdbx_strand_id
1 'polypeptide(L)'
;MSVFIIAEAGVNHNGSIELAKKLIDVASESGVDAVKFQTFKTENLVSKNAQKADYQKETTDAKESQFDMIKKLELDIETHYELISYCESKNIMFLSTPFDLDSIDLLEKLKLKIFKIPSGEITNLPYLRKIGALEKEVILSTGMATIGEIEDALDILIEAGTLKEKITVLHANTMYPTPMEDVNLRAMVTIGKTFDVAYGYSDHTLGIEVDIASVAMGATVIEKHFTLDKTMEGPDHKASLEPHELIEMVKVIRNIEKALGSSVKKPTKSETPNIVIARKSIVASSPIKKGDVFTEDNLAVKRPSTGINPMRWDEIIGTVAMKDYSCDELI
;
A
#
# COMPACT_ATOMS: atom_id res chain seq x y z
N MET A 1 1.11 -3.23 -11.51
CA MET A 1 0.01 -2.28 -11.25
C MET A 1 0.54 -1.27 -10.25
N SER A 2 0.10 -0.02 -10.31
CA SER A 2 0.44 0.98 -9.30
C SER A 2 -0.43 0.76 -8.05
N VAL A 3 0.15 0.93 -6.87
CA VAL A 3 -0.58 0.89 -5.59
C VAL A 3 -1.50 2.10 -5.53
N PHE A 4 -2.77 1.88 -5.16
CA PHE A 4 -3.74 2.93 -4.95
C PHE A 4 -3.57 3.51 -3.54
N ILE A 5 -3.17 4.78 -3.45
CA ILE A 5 -2.87 5.45 -2.18
C ILE A 5 -4.02 6.38 -1.81
N ILE A 6 -4.62 6.14 -0.66
CA ILE A 6 -5.70 6.93 -0.08
C ILE A 6 -5.15 7.76 1.07
N ALA A 7 -5.14 9.07 0.92
CA ALA A 7 -4.90 9.97 2.04
C ALA A 7 -6.20 10.18 2.81
N GLU A 8 -6.28 9.65 4.03
CA GLU A 8 -7.44 9.75 4.90
C GLU A 8 -7.43 11.09 5.65
N ALA A 9 -8.18 12.05 5.13
CA ALA A 9 -8.48 13.29 5.84
C ALA A 9 -9.40 13.05 7.03
N GLY A 10 -10.24 12.02 6.91
CA GLY A 10 -11.16 11.61 7.96
C GLY A 10 -12.00 12.76 8.48
N VAL A 11 -11.84 13.07 9.76
CA VAL A 11 -12.47 14.21 10.44
C VAL A 11 -11.48 15.33 10.79
N ASN A 12 -10.24 15.29 10.31
CA ASN A 12 -9.19 16.28 10.58
C ASN A 12 -9.49 17.69 10.01
N HIS A 13 -10.61 17.85 9.32
CA HIS A 13 -11.14 19.14 8.91
C HIS A 13 -11.82 19.91 10.08
N ASN A 14 -12.05 19.27 11.24
CA ASN A 14 -12.66 19.87 12.43
C ASN A 14 -13.97 20.63 12.14
N GLY A 15 -14.79 20.15 11.20
CA GLY A 15 -16.05 20.82 10.79
C GLY A 15 -15.89 22.06 9.90
N SER A 16 -14.65 22.41 9.50
CA SER A 16 -14.38 23.58 8.63
C SER A 16 -14.14 23.15 7.18
N ILE A 17 -14.90 23.73 6.27
CA ILE A 17 -14.72 23.52 4.83
C ILE A 17 -13.39 24.10 4.32
N GLU A 18 -12.90 25.17 4.91
CA GLU A 18 -11.60 25.77 4.57
C GLU A 18 -10.45 24.83 4.94
N LEU A 19 -10.54 24.15 6.10
CA LEU A 19 -9.56 23.13 6.48
C LEU A 19 -9.68 21.90 5.59
N ALA A 20 -10.90 21.46 5.25
CA ALA A 20 -11.12 20.36 4.32
C ALA A 20 -10.48 20.64 2.94
N LYS A 21 -10.63 21.84 2.39
CA LYS A 21 -9.96 22.25 1.14
C LYS A 21 -8.45 22.27 1.24
N LYS A 22 -7.88 22.76 2.35
CA LYS A 22 -6.43 22.70 2.59
C LYS A 22 -5.92 21.25 2.64
N LEU A 23 -6.68 20.33 3.25
CA LEU A 23 -6.35 18.92 3.24
C LEU A 23 -6.39 18.36 1.81
N ILE A 24 -7.35 18.74 0.97
CA ILE A 24 -7.39 18.36 -0.45
C ILE A 24 -6.16 18.89 -1.20
N ASP A 25 -5.74 20.14 -0.95
CA ASP A 25 -4.53 20.70 -1.55
C ASP A 25 -3.30 19.87 -1.20
N VAL A 26 -3.09 19.57 0.08
CA VAL A 26 -1.97 18.73 0.54
C VAL A 26 -2.02 17.33 -0.08
N ALA A 27 -3.18 16.69 -0.12
CA ALA A 27 -3.34 15.37 -0.73
C ALA A 27 -2.99 15.38 -2.23
N SER A 28 -3.48 16.38 -2.98
CA SER A 28 -3.18 16.54 -4.39
C SER A 28 -1.68 16.80 -4.65
N GLU A 29 -1.07 17.69 -3.88
CA GLU A 29 0.36 18.02 -3.98
C GLU A 29 1.26 16.84 -3.61
N SER A 30 0.81 15.97 -2.72
CA SER A 30 1.54 14.76 -2.31
C SER A 30 1.55 13.67 -3.38
N GLY A 31 0.66 13.75 -4.38
CA GLY A 31 0.57 12.77 -5.47
C GLY A 31 -0.09 11.45 -5.07
N VAL A 32 -0.98 11.47 -4.07
CA VAL A 32 -1.86 10.34 -3.75
C VAL A 32 -2.98 10.21 -4.79
N ASP A 33 -3.60 9.04 -4.86
CA ASP A 33 -4.64 8.77 -5.86
C ASP A 33 -6.02 9.28 -5.42
N ALA A 34 -6.28 9.31 -4.11
CA ALA A 34 -7.54 9.78 -3.54
C ALA A 34 -7.35 10.47 -2.20
N VAL A 35 -8.22 11.44 -1.91
CA VAL A 35 -8.44 11.98 -0.57
C VAL A 35 -9.78 11.46 -0.03
N LYS A 36 -9.80 10.96 1.21
CA LYS A 36 -10.98 10.35 1.80
C LYS A 36 -11.45 11.10 3.04
N PHE A 37 -12.76 11.34 3.08
CA PHE A 37 -13.49 11.91 4.21
C PHE A 37 -14.40 10.87 4.87
N GLN A 38 -15.21 11.30 5.82
CA GLN A 38 -16.20 10.49 6.51
C GLN A 38 -17.58 11.13 6.35
N THR A 39 -18.59 10.32 6.05
CA THR A 39 -19.98 10.76 5.89
C THR A 39 -20.85 10.01 6.89
N PHE A 40 -21.51 10.74 7.75
CA PHE A 40 -22.40 10.19 8.76
C PHE A 40 -23.45 11.19 9.19
N LYS A 41 -24.55 10.65 9.71
CA LYS A 41 -25.50 11.37 10.53
C LYS A 41 -25.33 10.91 11.96
N THR A 42 -24.96 11.79 12.86
CA THR A 42 -24.61 11.45 14.23
C THR A 42 -25.74 10.70 14.94
N GLU A 43 -26.99 11.07 14.67
CA GLU A 43 -28.18 10.43 15.23
C GLU A 43 -28.32 8.96 14.81
N ASN A 44 -27.79 8.61 13.63
CA ASN A 44 -27.84 7.23 13.08
C ASN A 44 -26.60 6.41 13.48
N LEU A 45 -25.49 7.10 13.82
CA LEU A 45 -24.21 6.45 14.08
C LEU A 45 -24.02 6.10 15.56
N VAL A 46 -24.39 7.00 16.48
CA VAL A 46 -24.05 6.89 17.89
C VAL A 46 -25.26 7.15 18.79
N SER A 47 -25.48 6.26 19.77
CA SER A 47 -26.48 6.53 20.81
C SER A 47 -26.03 7.70 21.71
N LYS A 48 -26.99 8.48 22.22
CA LYS A 48 -26.70 9.67 23.07
C LYS A 48 -25.85 9.38 24.31
N ASN A 49 -25.80 8.11 24.74
CA ASN A 49 -25.08 7.68 25.95
C ASN A 49 -23.76 6.95 25.63
N ALA A 50 -23.35 6.88 24.37
CA ALA A 50 -22.12 6.20 23.99
C ALA A 50 -20.90 6.88 24.60
N GLN A 51 -19.97 6.06 25.09
CA GLN A 51 -18.71 6.53 25.67
C GLN A 51 -17.67 6.71 24.55
N LYS A 52 -16.82 7.74 24.69
CA LYS A 52 -15.64 7.90 23.84
C LYS A 52 -14.65 6.77 24.07
N ALA A 53 -13.92 6.38 23.03
CA ALA A 53 -12.72 5.56 23.16
C ALA A 53 -11.66 6.32 24.00
N ASP A 54 -10.75 5.56 24.64
CA ASP A 54 -9.80 6.19 25.57
C ASP A 54 -8.87 7.17 24.85
N TYR A 55 -8.37 6.88 23.67
CA TYR A 55 -7.56 7.81 22.89
C TYR A 55 -8.31 9.11 22.53
N GLN A 56 -9.65 9.03 22.29
CA GLN A 56 -10.47 10.21 22.02
C GLN A 56 -10.62 11.13 23.24
N LYS A 57 -10.66 10.54 24.45
CA LYS A 57 -10.69 11.32 25.71
C LYS A 57 -9.41 12.10 25.96
N GLU A 58 -8.28 11.59 25.45
CA GLU A 58 -6.97 12.24 25.57
C GLU A 58 -6.75 13.39 24.59
N THR A 59 -7.45 13.37 23.45
CA THR A 59 -7.23 14.29 22.32
C THR A 59 -8.37 15.29 22.12
N THR A 60 -9.47 15.15 22.87
CA THR A 60 -10.66 16.02 22.83
C THR A 60 -11.16 16.32 24.24
N ASP A 61 -12.15 17.21 24.41
CA ASP A 61 -12.72 17.52 25.74
C ASP A 61 -13.26 16.23 26.40
N ALA A 62 -12.62 15.82 27.50
CA ALA A 62 -12.98 14.62 28.24
C ALA A 62 -14.40 14.62 28.85
N LYS A 63 -15.04 15.79 28.97
CA LYS A 63 -16.40 15.93 29.51
C LYS A 63 -17.49 15.88 28.47
N GLU A 64 -17.13 15.98 27.20
CA GLU A 64 -18.04 15.92 26.07
C GLU A 64 -18.43 14.47 25.77
N SER A 65 -19.69 14.21 25.41
CA SER A 65 -20.11 12.88 24.95
C SER A 65 -19.52 12.55 23.57
N GLN A 66 -19.48 11.26 23.21
CA GLN A 66 -19.10 10.87 21.84
C GLN A 66 -20.06 11.48 20.81
N PHE A 67 -21.35 11.53 21.12
CA PHE A 67 -22.36 12.15 20.28
C PHE A 67 -22.05 13.63 19.99
N ASP A 68 -21.78 14.43 21.02
CA ASP A 68 -21.50 15.87 20.87
C ASP A 68 -20.19 16.12 20.11
N MET A 69 -19.17 15.29 20.35
CA MET A 69 -17.90 15.35 19.63
C MET A 69 -18.10 15.14 18.13
N ILE A 70 -18.77 14.01 17.76
CA ILE A 70 -18.98 13.65 16.37
C ILE A 70 -19.90 14.65 15.65
N LYS A 71 -20.92 15.18 16.35
CA LYS A 71 -21.88 16.13 15.75
C LYS A 71 -21.24 17.37 15.15
N LYS A 72 -20.14 17.84 15.74
CA LYS A 72 -19.36 18.98 15.24
C LYS A 72 -18.58 18.68 13.96
N LEU A 73 -18.38 17.39 13.64
CA LEU A 73 -17.56 16.90 12.55
C LEU A 73 -18.40 16.44 11.35
N GLU A 74 -19.73 16.51 11.48
CA GLU A 74 -20.67 16.12 10.42
C GLU A 74 -20.59 17.10 9.24
N LEU A 75 -20.51 16.56 8.03
CA LEU A 75 -20.55 17.33 6.79
C LEU A 75 -21.94 17.22 6.16
N ASP A 76 -22.53 18.37 5.80
CA ASP A 76 -23.80 18.43 5.10
C ASP A 76 -23.67 18.11 3.58
N ILE A 77 -24.80 18.01 2.90
CA ILE A 77 -24.82 17.62 1.49
C ILE A 77 -24.21 18.71 0.58
N GLU A 78 -24.39 19.97 0.91
CA GLU A 78 -23.86 21.12 0.19
C GLU A 78 -22.33 21.11 0.26
N THR A 79 -21.79 20.84 1.43
CA THR A 79 -20.34 20.67 1.64
C THR A 79 -19.77 19.52 0.82
N HIS A 80 -20.48 18.39 0.73
CA HIS A 80 -20.03 17.29 -0.13
C HIS A 80 -19.93 17.70 -1.61
N TYR A 81 -20.91 18.38 -2.15
CA TYR A 81 -20.86 18.88 -3.54
C TYR A 81 -19.68 19.83 -3.75
N GLU A 82 -19.43 20.72 -2.79
CA GLU A 82 -18.33 21.67 -2.87
C GLU A 82 -16.96 20.98 -2.80
N LEU A 83 -16.78 20.00 -1.90
CA LEU A 83 -15.54 19.25 -1.79
C LEU A 83 -15.28 18.36 -3.01
N ILE A 84 -16.32 17.73 -3.58
CA ILE A 84 -16.20 16.96 -4.82
C ILE A 84 -15.73 17.86 -5.96
N SER A 85 -16.39 18.99 -6.16
CA SER A 85 -16.02 19.97 -7.20
C SER A 85 -14.60 20.49 -6.99
N TYR A 86 -14.20 20.71 -5.74
CA TYR A 86 -12.85 21.14 -5.41
C TYR A 86 -11.81 20.05 -5.72
N CYS A 87 -12.07 18.78 -5.37
CA CYS A 87 -11.22 17.64 -5.73
C CYS A 87 -11.06 17.51 -7.26
N GLU A 88 -12.16 17.66 -8.03
CA GLU A 88 -12.10 17.66 -9.50
C GLU A 88 -11.18 18.77 -10.03
N SER A 89 -11.27 19.97 -9.46
CA SER A 89 -10.39 21.11 -9.84
C SER A 89 -8.92 20.86 -9.54
N LYS A 90 -8.61 19.99 -8.57
CA LYS A 90 -7.27 19.59 -8.16
C LYS A 90 -6.79 18.28 -8.78
N ASN A 91 -7.59 17.65 -9.64
CA ASN A 91 -7.25 16.39 -10.29
C ASN A 91 -7.03 15.22 -9.31
N ILE A 92 -7.74 15.19 -8.19
CA ILE A 92 -7.68 14.13 -7.19
C ILE A 92 -9.06 13.50 -7.01
N MET A 93 -9.10 12.19 -6.78
CA MET A 93 -10.36 11.48 -6.52
C MET A 93 -10.88 11.82 -5.12
N PHE A 94 -12.16 12.23 -5.04
CA PHE A 94 -12.89 12.32 -3.78
C PHE A 94 -13.40 10.94 -3.38
N LEU A 95 -13.14 10.54 -2.14
CA LEU A 95 -13.76 9.37 -1.49
C LEU A 95 -14.38 9.80 -0.17
N SER A 96 -15.35 9.04 0.30
CA SER A 96 -15.88 9.16 1.64
C SER A 96 -16.35 7.81 2.17
N THR A 97 -16.13 7.57 3.45
CA THR A 97 -16.62 6.39 4.16
C THR A 97 -18.01 6.68 4.71
N PRO A 98 -19.07 5.99 4.26
CA PRO A 98 -20.38 6.09 4.92
C PRO A 98 -20.35 5.32 6.24
N PHE A 99 -21.00 5.83 7.27
CA PHE A 99 -21.13 5.16 8.58
C PHE A 99 -22.59 4.84 8.95
N ASP A 100 -23.53 5.09 8.06
CA ASP A 100 -24.94 4.76 8.23
C ASP A 100 -25.63 4.56 6.88
N LEU A 101 -26.87 4.02 6.90
CA LEU A 101 -27.59 3.68 5.67
C LEU A 101 -27.98 4.91 4.83
N ASP A 102 -28.31 6.04 5.47
CA ASP A 102 -28.63 7.29 4.75
C ASP A 102 -27.40 7.86 4.08
N SER A 103 -26.23 7.70 4.71
CA SER A 103 -24.94 8.10 4.16
C SER A 103 -24.55 7.27 2.93
N ILE A 104 -24.90 5.98 2.87
CA ILE A 104 -24.72 5.15 1.67
C ILE A 104 -25.59 5.74 0.51
N ASP A 105 -26.87 6.05 0.78
CA ASP A 105 -27.77 6.63 -0.23
C ASP A 105 -27.26 8.00 -0.74
N LEU A 106 -26.72 8.82 0.17
CA LEU A 106 -26.13 10.10 -0.19
C LEU A 106 -24.92 9.90 -1.13
N LEU A 107 -23.96 9.03 -0.77
CA LEU A 107 -22.77 8.81 -1.58
C LEU A 107 -23.10 8.16 -2.94
N GLU A 108 -24.12 7.29 -3.00
CA GLU A 108 -24.64 6.76 -4.26
C GLU A 108 -25.23 7.88 -5.14
N LYS A 109 -26.06 8.76 -4.56
CA LYS A 109 -26.63 9.93 -5.25
C LYS A 109 -25.53 10.88 -5.77
N LEU A 110 -24.43 11.01 -5.05
CA LEU A 110 -23.23 11.75 -5.45
C LEU A 110 -22.37 10.99 -6.47
N LYS A 111 -22.78 9.76 -6.87
CA LYS A 111 -22.18 8.93 -7.92
C LYS A 111 -20.74 8.48 -7.61
N LEU A 112 -20.43 8.23 -6.35
CA LEU A 112 -19.15 7.63 -6.00
C LEU A 112 -19.01 6.26 -6.68
N LYS A 113 -17.79 5.97 -7.13
CA LYS A 113 -17.46 4.71 -7.82
C LYS A 113 -16.95 3.64 -6.87
N ILE A 114 -16.34 4.04 -5.77
CA ILE A 114 -15.73 3.18 -4.75
C ILE A 114 -16.43 3.44 -3.43
N PHE A 115 -16.83 2.37 -2.74
CA PHE A 115 -17.40 2.42 -1.40
C PHE A 115 -16.41 1.83 -0.39
N LYS A 116 -16.03 2.64 0.60
CA LYS A 116 -15.20 2.19 1.72
C LYS A 116 -16.09 1.71 2.84
N ILE A 117 -15.86 0.48 3.30
CA ILE A 117 -16.50 -0.10 4.48
C ILE A 117 -15.51 -0.02 5.65
N PRO A 118 -15.81 0.73 6.72
CA PRO A 118 -14.93 0.83 7.87
C PRO A 118 -15.00 -0.43 8.71
N SER A 119 -13.97 -0.69 9.52
CA SER A 119 -13.86 -1.90 10.35
C SER A 119 -15.05 -2.13 11.29
N GLY A 120 -15.67 -1.06 11.77
CA GLY A 120 -16.84 -1.15 12.66
C GLY A 120 -18.09 -1.72 12.00
N GLU A 121 -18.17 -1.70 10.67
CA GLU A 121 -19.33 -2.15 9.92
C GLU A 121 -19.22 -3.60 9.39
N ILE A 122 -18.12 -4.28 9.65
CA ILE A 122 -17.87 -5.63 9.10
C ILE A 122 -18.91 -6.67 9.53
N THR A 123 -19.56 -6.49 10.66
CA THR A 123 -20.62 -7.36 11.18
C THR A 123 -22.02 -6.77 10.99
N ASN A 124 -22.16 -5.63 10.29
CA ASN A 124 -23.42 -4.97 10.07
C ASN A 124 -24.11 -5.50 8.79
N LEU A 125 -24.86 -6.58 8.94
CA LEU A 125 -25.55 -7.26 7.83
C LEU A 125 -26.42 -6.34 6.95
N PRO A 126 -27.31 -5.46 7.50
CA PRO A 126 -28.09 -4.54 6.67
C PRO A 126 -27.22 -3.58 5.84
N TYR A 127 -26.14 -3.11 6.43
CA TYR A 127 -25.17 -2.19 5.80
C TYR A 127 -24.41 -2.89 4.65
N LEU A 128 -23.88 -4.12 4.92
CA LEU A 128 -23.16 -4.90 3.91
C LEU A 128 -24.05 -5.25 2.72
N ARG A 129 -25.29 -5.69 2.97
CA ARG A 129 -26.26 -5.96 1.90
C ARG A 129 -26.56 -4.74 1.05
N LYS A 130 -26.72 -3.58 1.68
CA LYS A 130 -26.99 -2.34 0.96
C LYS A 130 -25.83 -1.93 0.06
N ILE A 131 -24.60 -1.97 0.55
CA ILE A 131 -23.41 -1.69 -0.27
C ILE A 131 -23.24 -2.74 -1.37
N GLY A 132 -23.40 -4.04 -1.06
CA GLY A 132 -23.29 -5.10 -2.04
C GLY A 132 -24.25 -4.95 -3.23
N ALA A 133 -25.48 -4.50 -2.97
CA ALA A 133 -26.48 -4.26 -3.99
C ALA A 133 -26.17 -3.08 -4.94
N LEU A 134 -25.19 -2.22 -4.61
CA LEU A 134 -24.76 -1.14 -5.50
C LEU A 134 -23.87 -1.63 -6.64
N GLU A 135 -23.31 -2.83 -6.56
CA GLU A 135 -22.42 -3.45 -7.58
C GLU A 135 -21.19 -2.59 -7.91
N LYS A 136 -20.73 -1.77 -6.97
CA LYS A 136 -19.58 -0.86 -7.11
C LYS A 136 -18.27 -1.55 -6.68
N GLU A 137 -17.15 -0.85 -6.85
CA GLU A 137 -15.91 -1.23 -6.20
C GLU A 137 -16.02 -1.04 -4.69
N VAL A 138 -15.52 -2.02 -3.92
CA VAL A 138 -15.59 -2.03 -2.45
C VAL A 138 -14.19 -2.17 -1.87
N ILE A 139 -13.89 -1.34 -0.88
CA ILE A 139 -12.70 -1.46 -0.05
C ILE A 139 -13.17 -1.74 1.38
N LEU A 140 -12.93 -2.97 1.88
CA LEU A 140 -13.36 -3.45 3.19
C LEU A 140 -12.20 -3.45 4.18
N SER A 141 -12.28 -2.65 5.25
CA SER A 141 -11.34 -2.72 6.38
C SER A 141 -11.75 -3.77 7.40
N THR A 142 -10.76 -4.45 8.01
CA THR A 142 -10.96 -5.65 8.83
C THR A 142 -10.38 -5.53 10.25
N GLY A 143 -10.21 -4.32 10.76
CA GLY A 143 -9.79 -4.12 12.16
C GLY A 143 -10.76 -4.82 13.11
N MET A 144 -10.22 -5.44 14.18
CA MET A 144 -10.95 -6.23 15.19
C MET A 144 -11.56 -7.54 14.67
N ALA A 145 -11.54 -7.82 13.35
CA ALA A 145 -12.20 -8.97 12.78
C ALA A 145 -11.33 -10.24 12.79
N THR A 146 -11.99 -11.38 12.92
CA THR A 146 -11.44 -12.72 12.67
C THR A 146 -11.54 -13.08 11.18
N ILE A 147 -10.82 -14.11 10.74
CA ILE A 147 -10.93 -14.65 9.36
C ILE A 147 -12.36 -15.08 9.04
N GLY A 148 -13.09 -15.69 10.00
CA GLY A 148 -14.49 -16.09 9.79
C GLY A 148 -15.43 -14.90 9.58
N GLU A 149 -15.27 -13.82 10.34
CA GLU A 149 -16.08 -12.60 10.14
C GLU A 149 -15.76 -11.90 8.81
N ILE A 150 -14.52 -12.00 8.32
CA ILE A 150 -14.15 -11.51 6.98
C ILE A 150 -14.84 -12.37 5.90
N GLU A 151 -14.86 -13.70 6.06
CA GLU A 151 -15.57 -14.62 5.16
C GLU A 151 -17.05 -14.28 5.08
N ASP A 152 -17.73 -14.17 6.24
CA ASP A 152 -19.16 -13.82 6.32
C ASP A 152 -19.44 -12.48 5.60
N ALA A 153 -18.60 -11.46 5.82
CA ALA A 153 -18.77 -10.15 5.18
C ALA A 153 -18.58 -10.21 3.65
N LEU A 154 -17.59 -10.98 3.18
CA LEU A 154 -17.36 -11.18 1.75
C LEU A 154 -18.53 -11.91 1.09
N ASP A 155 -19.02 -12.98 1.71
CA ASP A 155 -20.16 -13.75 1.21
C ASP A 155 -21.41 -12.87 1.09
N ILE A 156 -21.70 -12.05 2.11
CA ILE A 156 -22.84 -11.11 2.10
C ILE A 156 -22.71 -10.09 0.94
N LEU A 157 -21.52 -9.52 0.74
CA LEU A 157 -21.29 -8.54 -0.34
C LEU A 157 -21.47 -9.18 -1.72
N ILE A 158 -20.96 -10.40 -1.89
CA ILE A 158 -21.04 -11.15 -3.16
C ILE A 158 -22.49 -11.61 -3.42
N GLU A 159 -23.18 -12.17 -2.42
CA GLU A 159 -24.58 -12.56 -2.54
C GLU A 159 -25.50 -11.39 -2.85
N ALA A 160 -25.17 -10.19 -2.35
CA ALA A 160 -25.94 -8.97 -2.63
C ALA A 160 -25.67 -8.38 -4.04
N GLY A 161 -24.62 -8.82 -4.76
CA GLY A 161 -24.39 -8.44 -6.16
C GLY A 161 -22.99 -7.92 -6.49
N THR A 162 -22.13 -7.61 -5.50
CA THR A 162 -20.76 -7.14 -5.78
C THR A 162 -19.90 -8.29 -6.30
N LEU A 163 -19.26 -8.11 -7.46
CA LEU A 163 -18.32 -9.09 -7.99
C LEU A 163 -17.07 -9.18 -7.10
N LYS A 164 -16.58 -10.39 -6.86
CA LYS A 164 -15.42 -10.66 -6.00
C LYS A 164 -14.17 -9.87 -6.42
N GLU A 165 -13.91 -9.76 -7.70
CA GLU A 165 -12.79 -9.01 -8.27
C GLU A 165 -12.87 -7.49 -8.07
N LYS A 166 -14.03 -6.96 -7.64
CA LYS A 166 -14.23 -5.56 -7.26
C LYS A 166 -14.01 -5.32 -5.77
N ILE A 167 -13.69 -6.34 -4.99
CA ILE A 167 -13.50 -6.22 -3.56
C ILE A 167 -12.00 -6.23 -3.24
N THR A 168 -11.54 -5.19 -2.53
CA THR A 168 -10.21 -5.15 -1.93
C THR A 168 -10.35 -5.17 -0.40
N VAL A 169 -9.62 -6.06 0.26
CA VAL A 169 -9.67 -6.20 1.72
C VAL A 169 -8.43 -5.56 2.35
N LEU A 170 -8.65 -4.63 3.28
CA LEU A 170 -7.55 -3.99 4.01
C LEU A 170 -7.42 -4.61 5.39
N HIS A 171 -6.23 -5.12 5.72
CA HIS A 171 -5.86 -5.37 7.10
C HIS A 171 -5.70 -4.03 7.82
N ALA A 172 -6.12 -3.97 9.09
CA ALA A 172 -6.04 -2.77 9.91
C ALA A 172 -5.96 -3.13 11.40
N ASN A 173 -5.43 -2.23 12.21
CA ASN A 173 -5.58 -2.20 13.66
C ASN A 173 -6.36 -0.93 14.05
N THR A 174 -7.21 -1.01 15.08
CA THR A 174 -8.11 0.09 15.48
C THR A 174 -7.61 0.90 16.67
N MET A 175 -6.34 0.75 17.04
CA MET A 175 -5.68 1.63 18.02
C MET A 175 -5.01 2.81 17.30
N TYR A 176 -5.16 4.02 17.83
CA TYR A 176 -4.67 5.28 17.25
C TYR A 176 -3.77 6.03 18.25
N PRO A 177 -2.41 6.03 18.09
CA PRO A 177 -1.64 5.26 17.11
C PRO A 177 -1.53 3.77 17.46
N THR A 178 -1.37 2.93 16.43
CA THR A 178 -1.14 1.49 16.59
C THR A 178 0.29 1.22 17.06
N PRO A 179 0.50 0.42 18.14
CA PRO A 179 1.83 -0.09 18.49
C PRO A 179 2.41 -1.00 17.41
N MET A 180 3.72 -0.93 17.17
CA MET A 180 4.37 -1.71 16.10
C MET A 180 4.22 -3.23 16.27
N GLU A 181 4.22 -3.74 17.51
CA GLU A 181 4.00 -5.14 17.85
C GLU A 181 2.61 -5.68 17.48
N ASP A 182 1.61 -4.79 17.37
CA ASP A 182 0.22 -5.15 17.05
C ASP A 182 -0.14 -5.00 15.57
N VAL A 183 0.78 -4.53 14.73
CA VAL A 183 0.58 -4.30 13.29
C VAL A 183 0.29 -5.61 12.55
N ASN A 184 1.03 -6.66 12.83
CA ASN A 184 0.85 -8.02 12.28
C ASN A 184 0.68 -8.09 10.75
N LEU A 185 1.57 -7.47 9.99
CA LEU A 185 1.51 -7.39 8.52
C LEU A 185 1.32 -8.74 7.79
N ARG A 186 1.77 -9.84 8.40
CA ARG A 186 1.58 -11.17 7.80
C ARG A 186 0.12 -11.56 7.68
N ALA A 187 -0.75 -11.03 8.54
CA ALA A 187 -2.20 -11.26 8.46
C ALA A 187 -2.79 -10.68 7.17
N MET A 188 -2.29 -9.53 6.68
CA MET A 188 -2.67 -8.94 5.39
C MET A 188 -2.49 -9.94 4.23
N VAL A 189 -1.33 -10.59 4.17
CA VAL A 189 -1.02 -11.59 3.14
C VAL A 189 -1.87 -12.85 3.32
N THR A 190 -2.16 -13.24 4.57
CA THR A 190 -3.03 -14.37 4.87
C THR A 190 -4.44 -14.12 4.34
N ILE A 191 -5.02 -12.95 4.58
CA ILE A 191 -6.35 -12.55 4.09
C ILE A 191 -6.39 -12.68 2.56
N GLY A 192 -5.44 -12.04 1.86
CA GLY A 192 -5.40 -12.08 0.39
C GLY A 192 -5.31 -13.49 -0.18
N LYS A 193 -4.49 -14.36 0.44
CA LYS A 193 -4.33 -15.76 -0.01
C LYS A 193 -5.51 -16.65 0.34
N THR A 194 -6.13 -16.44 1.51
CA THR A 194 -7.27 -17.25 1.96
C THR A 194 -8.49 -17.03 1.07
N PHE A 195 -8.76 -15.78 0.74
CA PHE A 195 -9.97 -15.42 0.00
C PHE A 195 -9.74 -15.19 -1.49
N ASP A 196 -8.49 -15.23 -1.96
CA ASP A 196 -8.12 -14.91 -3.35
C ASP A 196 -8.74 -13.57 -3.81
N VAL A 197 -8.49 -12.52 -3.03
CA VAL A 197 -8.92 -11.15 -3.27
C VAL A 197 -7.73 -10.19 -3.29
N ALA A 198 -7.90 -9.02 -3.89
CA ALA A 198 -6.96 -7.93 -3.74
C ALA A 198 -6.90 -7.52 -2.26
N TYR A 199 -5.70 -7.18 -1.77
CA TYR A 199 -5.50 -6.84 -0.37
C TYR A 199 -4.60 -5.61 -0.21
N GLY A 200 -4.69 -4.98 0.94
CA GLY A 200 -3.91 -3.83 1.31
C GLY A 200 -3.90 -3.58 2.81
N TYR A 201 -3.44 -2.41 3.20
CA TYR A 201 -3.31 -2.02 4.59
C TYR A 201 -3.94 -0.64 4.84
N SER A 202 -4.71 -0.52 5.93
CA SER A 202 -5.16 0.75 6.48
C SER A 202 -4.36 1.01 7.74
N ASP A 203 -3.45 1.98 7.68
CA ASP A 203 -2.39 2.17 8.66
C ASP A 203 -2.69 3.30 9.65
N HIS A 204 -2.59 2.96 10.94
CA HIS A 204 -2.75 3.88 12.06
C HIS A 204 -1.48 3.97 12.93
N THR A 205 -0.34 3.46 12.43
CA THR A 205 0.96 3.62 13.12
C THR A 205 1.51 5.03 12.94
N LEU A 206 2.49 5.40 13.76
CA LEU A 206 3.33 6.56 13.49
C LEU A 206 4.35 6.22 12.40
N GLY A 207 4.77 7.23 11.62
CA GLY A 207 5.76 7.05 10.55
C GLY A 207 5.16 6.44 9.27
N ILE A 208 6.04 5.97 8.39
CA ILE A 208 5.70 5.49 7.03
C ILE A 208 6.23 4.08 6.74
N GLU A 209 6.90 3.45 7.70
CA GLU A 209 7.62 2.19 7.52
C GLU A 209 6.66 1.04 7.22
N VAL A 210 5.50 1.04 7.87
CA VAL A 210 4.48 0.00 7.73
C VAL A 210 3.84 0.06 6.34
N ASP A 211 3.56 1.24 5.83
CA ASP A 211 3.03 1.46 4.48
C ASP A 211 3.98 0.89 3.42
N ILE A 212 5.28 1.23 3.55
CA ILE A 212 6.33 0.78 2.63
C ILE A 212 6.49 -0.75 2.67
N ALA A 213 6.50 -1.32 3.89
CA ALA A 213 6.59 -2.77 4.08
C ALA A 213 5.37 -3.48 3.50
N SER A 214 4.16 -2.92 3.67
CA SER A 214 2.92 -3.46 3.13
C SER A 214 2.95 -3.55 1.60
N VAL A 215 3.44 -2.51 0.94
CA VAL A 215 3.62 -2.49 -0.53
C VAL A 215 4.63 -3.55 -0.97
N ALA A 216 5.76 -3.69 -0.28
CA ALA A 216 6.75 -4.73 -0.56
C ALA A 216 6.19 -6.14 -0.36
N MET A 217 5.19 -6.31 0.50
CA MET A 217 4.47 -7.57 0.75
C MET A 217 3.27 -7.79 -0.19
N GLY A 218 3.02 -6.88 -1.14
CA GLY A 218 2.02 -7.06 -2.19
C GLY A 218 0.70 -6.31 -1.97
N ALA A 219 0.65 -5.35 -1.04
CA ALA A 219 -0.49 -4.48 -0.89
C ALA A 219 -0.79 -3.73 -2.20
N THR A 220 -2.06 -3.72 -2.60
CA THR A 220 -2.56 -3.01 -3.79
C THR A 220 -3.22 -1.68 -3.44
N VAL A 221 -3.62 -1.52 -2.18
CA VAL A 221 -4.21 -0.30 -1.63
C VAL A 221 -3.51 0.02 -0.30
N ILE A 222 -3.14 1.27 -0.11
CA ILE A 222 -2.66 1.83 1.16
C ILE A 222 -3.60 2.97 1.56
N GLU A 223 -4.03 2.96 2.80
CA GLU A 223 -4.81 4.04 3.40
C GLU A 223 -4.07 4.55 4.65
N LYS A 224 -3.86 5.86 4.72
CA LYS A 224 -3.14 6.49 5.83
C LYS A 224 -3.77 7.82 6.21
N HIS A 225 -3.99 8.03 7.51
CA HIS A 225 -4.44 9.32 8.02
C HIS A 225 -3.40 10.41 7.84
N PHE A 226 -3.85 11.60 7.48
CA PHE A 226 -2.99 12.78 7.41
C PHE A 226 -3.71 14.02 7.95
N THR A 227 -2.94 15.00 8.34
CA THR A 227 -3.39 16.26 8.94
C THR A 227 -2.56 17.43 8.43
N LEU A 228 -3.00 18.64 8.68
CA LEU A 228 -2.20 19.85 8.47
C LEU A 228 -1.17 20.06 9.57
N ASP A 229 -1.50 19.66 10.81
CA ASP A 229 -0.64 19.80 12.00
C ASP A 229 -1.10 18.79 13.07
N LYS A 230 -0.18 17.95 13.55
CA LYS A 230 -0.45 16.93 14.60
C LYS A 230 -0.83 17.51 15.95
N THR A 231 -0.57 18.79 16.18
CA THR A 231 -0.87 19.48 17.45
C THR A 231 -2.28 20.04 17.51
N MET A 232 -3.05 19.98 16.41
CA MET A 232 -4.43 20.41 16.39
C MET A 232 -5.29 19.52 17.30
N GLU A 233 -6.32 20.13 17.91
CA GLU A 233 -7.32 19.42 18.70
C GLU A 233 -8.22 18.59 17.76
N GLY A 234 -8.45 17.34 18.11
CA GLY A 234 -9.30 16.41 17.34
C GLY A 234 -8.89 14.96 17.57
N PRO A 235 -9.77 13.99 17.21
CA PRO A 235 -9.55 12.59 17.55
C PRO A 235 -8.37 11.94 16.81
N ASP A 236 -8.06 12.35 15.56
CA ASP A 236 -7.18 11.59 14.68
C ASP A 236 -5.84 12.30 14.38
N HIS A 237 -5.69 13.60 14.69
CA HIS A 237 -4.49 14.38 14.33
C HIS A 237 -3.19 13.76 14.83
N LYS A 238 -3.19 13.21 16.06
CA LYS A 238 -2.00 12.65 16.71
C LYS A 238 -1.42 11.43 16.01
N ALA A 239 -2.27 10.61 15.38
CA ALA A 239 -1.88 9.41 14.64
C ALA A 239 -1.69 9.66 13.14
N SER A 240 -1.93 10.89 12.69
CA SER A 240 -1.90 11.28 11.28
C SER A 240 -0.51 11.69 10.82
N LEU A 241 -0.21 11.57 9.52
CA LEU A 241 0.98 12.14 8.91
C LEU A 241 0.83 13.65 8.70
N GLU A 242 1.90 14.41 8.87
CA GLU A 242 1.98 15.79 8.40
C GLU A 242 2.29 15.86 6.89
N PRO A 243 2.08 17.03 6.23
CA PRO A 243 2.20 17.13 4.77
C PRO A 243 3.53 16.61 4.21
N HIS A 244 4.65 16.93 4.88
CA HIS A 244 5.98 16.49 4.45
C HIS A 244 6.18 14.97 4.58
N GLU A 245 5.59 14.35 5.60
CA GLU A 245 5.62 12.90 5.81
C GLU A 245 4.78 12.18 4.75
N LEU A 246 3.60 12.71 4.39
CA LEU A 246 2.74 12.16 3.35
C LEU A 246 3.45 12.19 1.98
N ILE A 247 4.10 13.31 1.63
CA ILE A 247 4.89 13.46 0.41
C ILE A 247 6.02 12.42 0.37
N GLU A 248 6.75 12.24 1.48
CA GLU A 248 7.84 11.27 1.54
C GLU A 248 7.31 9.83 1.44
N MET A 249 6.20 9.50 2.10
CA MET A 249 5.55 8.19 1.99
C MET A 249 5.22 7.84 0.54
N VAL A 250 4.53 8.75 -0.17
CA VAL A 250 4.17 8.54 -1.57
C VAL A 250 5.41 8.34 -2.43
N LYS A 251 6.41 9.22 -2.30
CA LYS A 251 7.67 9.12 -3.04
C LYS A 251 8.39 7.79 -2.82
N VAL A 252 8.47 7.32 -1.56
CA VAL A 252 9.12 6.05 -1.24
C VAL A 252 8.30 4.88 -1.78
N ILE A 253 6.97 4.88 -1.65
CA ILE A 253 6.11 3.85 -2.24
C ILE A 253 6.32 3.75 -3.76
N ARG A 254 6.32 4.89 -4.48
CA ARG A 254 6.54 4.90 -5.94
C ARG A 254 7.95 4.40 -6.33
N ASN A 255 8.94 4.56 -5.46
CA ASN A 255 10.27 3.98 -5.65
C ASN A 255 10.29 2.46 -5.40
N ILE A 256 9.60 1.97 -4.36
CA ILE A 256 9.48 0.54 -4.09
C ILE A 256 8.75 -0.18 -5.23
N GLU A 257 7.67 0.38 -5.78
CA GLU A 257 6.98 -0.17 -6.96
C GLU A 257 7.97 -0.43 -8.13
N LYS A 258 8.84 0.53 -8.40
CA LYS A 258 9.88 0.37 -9.43
C LYS A 258 10.91 -0.70 -9.05
N ALA A 259 11.29 -0.75 -7.77
CA ALA A 259 12.30 -1.68 -7.25
C ALA A 259 11.82 -3.13 -7.22
N LEU A 260 10.53 -3.38 -7.02
CA LEU A 260 9.92 -4.72 -7.06
C LEU A 260 10.13 -5.41 -8.41
N GLY A 261 10.08 -4.71 -9.51
CA GLY A 261 10.44 -5.19 -10.85
C GLY A 261 9.69 -6.46 -11.27
N SER A 262 10.46 -7.49 -11.64
CA SER A 262 9.95 -8.78 -12.15
C SER A 262 10.50 -9.95 -11.33
N SER A 263 9.70 -11.02 -11.18
CA SER A 263 10.13 -12.27 -10.55
C SER A 263 11.18 -13.06 -11.35
N VAL A 264 11.43 -12.68 -12.60
CA VAL A 264 12.39 -13.36 -13.49
C VAL A 264 13.80 -12.86 -13.19
N LYS A 265 14.65 -13.73 -12.60
CA LYS A 265 16.07 -13.42 -12.37
C LYS A 265 16.86 -13.51 -13.68
N LYS A 266 17.22 -12.36 -14.22
CA LYS A 266 18.12 -12.20 -15.38
C LYS A 266 18.98 -10.95 -15.19
N PRO A 267 20.11 -10.82 -15.91
CA PRO A 267 20.87 -9.58 -15.91
C PRO A 267 19.99 -8.40 -16.31
N THR A 268 20.05 -7.34 -15.54
CA THR A 268 19.37 -6.08 -15.84
C THR A 268 20.11 -5.28 -16.89
N LYS A 269 19.45 -4.27 -17.46
CA LYS A 269 20.07 -3.40 -18.46
C LYS A 269 21.34 -2.73 -17.91
N SER A 270 21.35 -2.35 -16.62
CA SER A 270 22.51 -1.73 -15.95
C SER A 270 23.66 -2.71 -15.66
N GLU A 271 23.35 -4.02 -15.50
CA GLU A 271 24.35 -5.06 -15.25
C GLU A 271 25.00 -5.60 -16.51
N THR A 272 24.29 -5.55 -17.65
CA THR A 272 24.75 -6.16 -18.93
C THR A 272 26.15 -5.72 -19.33
N PRO A 273 26.55 -4.44 -19.26
CA PRO A 273 27.92 -4.02 -19.59
C PRO A 273 28.98 -4.63 -18.66
N ASN A 274 28.63 -4.90 -17.40
CA ASN A 274 29.55 -5.44 -16.41
C ASN A 274 29.86 -6.93 -16.62
N ILE A 275 29.03 -7.64 -17.38
CA ILE A 275 29.24 -9.07 -17.66
C ILE A 275 30.59 -9.29 -18.33
N VAL A 276 30.91 -8.50 -19.34
CA VAL A 276 32.16 -8.63 -20.10
C VAL A 276 33.37 -8.33 -19.22
N ILE A 277 33.27 -7.30 -18.37
CA ILE A 277 34.38 -6.81 -17.55
C ILE A 277 34.61 -7.68 -16.30
N ALA A 278 33.54 -8.12 -15.66
CA ALA A 278 33.61 -8.76 -14.35
C ALA A 278 33.68 -10.28 -14.39
N ARG A 279 33.07 -10.92 -15.41
CA ARG A 279 33.16 -12.36 -15.58
C ARG A 279 34.54 -12.74 -16.12
N LYS A 280 34.86 -14.02 -16.08
CA LYS A 280 36.19 -14.54 -16.42
C LYS A 280 36.15 -15.44 -17.64
N SER A 281 37.31 -15.65 -18.24
CA SER A 281 37.59 -16.65 -19.26
C SER A 281 38.71 -17.57 -18.82
N ILE A 282 38.84 -18.72 -19.47
CA ILE A 282 39.99 -19.60 -19.35
C ILE A 282 41.16 -18.97 -20.08
N VAL A 283 42.31 -18.87 -19.42
CA VAL A 283 43.56 -18.32 -19.98
C VAL A 283 44.72 -19.23 -19.68
N ALA A 284 45.82 -19.14 -20.42
CA ALA A 284 47.06 -19.77 -20.09
C ALA A 284 47.69 -19.16 -18.83
N SER A 285 48.05 -19.98 -17.81
CA SER A 285 48.74 -19.51 -16.58
C SER A 285 50.23 -19.32 -16.80
N SER A 286 50.79 -19.98 -17.82
CA SER A 286 52.19 -19.98 -18.28
C SER A 286 52.24 -20.16 -19.79
N PRO A 287 53.39 -19.95 -20.47
CA PRO A 287 53.49 -20.25 -21.90
C PRO A 287 53.20 -21.72 -22.22
N ILE A 288 52.32 -21.99 -23.19
CA ILE A 288 51.92 -23.32 -23.65
C ILE A 288 52.29 -23.40 -25.12
N LYS A 289 52.93 -24.53 -25.53
CA LYS A 289 53.32 -24.76 -26.91
C LYS A 289 52.24 -25.53 -27.68
N LYS A 290 52.17 -25.31 -29.00
CA LYS A 290 51.37 -26.12 -29.85
C LYS A 290 51.71 -27.62 -29.66
N GLY A 291 50.68 -28.41 -29.41
CA GLY A 291 50.82 -29.86 -29.13
C GLY A 291 50.87 -30.21 -27.64
N ASP A 292 51.03 -29.25 -26.74
CA ASP A 292 50.93 -29.46 -25.29
C ASP A 292 49.50 -29.77 -24.89
N VAL A 293 49.36 -30.57 -23.83
CA VAL A 293 48.04 -30.86 -23.25
C VAL A 293 47.67 -29.79 -22.25
N PHE A 294 46.42 -29.30 -22.31
CA PHE A 294 45.88 -28.41 -21.28
C PHE A 294 45.65 -29.13 -19.97
N THR A 295 46.21 -28.59 -18.88
CA THR A 295 46.14 -29.18 -17.54
C THR A 295 45.73 -28.13 -16.53
N GLU A 296 45.37 -28.54 -15.32
CA GLU A 296 45.05 -27.60 -14.23
C GLU A 296 46.24 -26.69 -13.86
N ASP A 297 47.49 -27.14 -14.09
CA ASP A 297 48.69 -26.40 -13.78
C ASP A 297 49.03 -25.29 -14.80
N ASN A 298 48.66 -25.50 -16.09
CA ASN A 298 48.97 -24.54 -17.17
C ASN A 298 47.81 -23.64 -17.59
N LEU A 299 46.63 -23.81 -16.96
CA LEU A 299 45.48 -22.98 -17.18
C LEU A 299 45.11 -22.16 -15.92
N ALA A 300 44.45 -21.02 -16.12
CA ALA A 300 43.91 -20.17 -15.07
C ALA A 300 42.60 -19.56 -15.51
N VAL A 301 41.87 -18.95 -14.56
CA VAL A 301 40.59 -18.26 -14.81
C VAL A 301 40.74 -16.79 -14.47
N LYS A 302 40.82 -15.92 -15.50
CA LYS A 302 41.02 -14.48 -15.33
C LYS A 302 39.97 -13.67 -16.11
N ARG A 303 39.77 -12.40 -15.73
CA ARG A 303 38.99 -11.41 -16.51
C ARG A 303 39.77 -11.02 -17.76
N PRO A 304 39.05 -10.64 -18.85
CA PRO A 304 37.61 -10.46 -19.07
C PRO A 304 36.91 -11.74 -19.54
N SER A 305 35.58 -11.69 -19.76
CA SER A 305 34.78 -12.82 -20.26
C SER A 305 34.66 -12.87 -21.77
N THR A 306 35.71 -12.49 -22.50
CA THR A 306 35.73 -12.47 -23.97
C THR A 306 36.20 -13.78 -24.62
N GLY A 307 36.68 -14.72 -23.81
CA GLY A 307 37.12 -16.08 -24.23
C GLY A 307 36.17 -17.16 -23.75
N ILE A 308 36.73 -18.39 -23.60
CA ILE A 308 35.94 -19.57 -23.18
C ILE A 308 35.46 -19.40 -21.75
N ASN A 309 34.16 -19.63 -21.54
CA ASN A 309 33.55 -19.56 -20.20
C ASN A 309 34.17 -20.65 -19.29
N PRO A 310 34.61 -20.29 -18.08
CA PRO A 310 35.17 -21.24 -17.11
C PRO A 310 34.26 -22.43 -16.75
N MET A 311 32.94 -22.32 -16.92
CA MET A 311 32.01 -23.43 -16.73
C MET A 311 32.25 -24.58 -17.72
N ARG A 312 33.09 -24.36 -18.73
CA ARG A 312 33.52 -25.37 -19.70
C ARG A 312 34.92 -25.92 -19.41
N TRP A 313 35.39 -25.73 -18.16
CA TRP A 313 36.75 -26.12 -17.73
C TRP A 313 37.05 -27.59 -18.07
N ASP A 314 36.19 -28.50 -17.67
CA ASP A 314 36.38 -29.94 -17.88
C ASP A 314 36.34 -30.37 -19.38
N GLU A 315 35.76 -29.53 -20.25
CA GLU A 315 35.79 -29.78 -21.71
C GLU A 315 37.16 -29.39 -22.29
N ILE A 316 37.92 -28.54 -21.62
CA ILE A 316 39.23 -28.03 -22.11
C ILE A 316 40.37 -28.84 -21.53
N ILE A 317 40.34 -29.22 -20.25
CA ILE A 317 41.35 -30.06 -19.61
C ILE A 317 41.50 -31.38 -20.41
N GLY A 318 42.76 -31.77 -20.67
CA GLY A 318 43.11 -32.97 -21.41
C GLY A 318 43.03 -32.81 -22.94
N THR A 319 42.57 -31.69 -23.48
CA THR A 319 42.66 -31.40 -24.92
C THR A 319 44.05 -30.83 -25.28
N VAL A 320 44.37 -30.79 -26.57
CA VAL A 320 45.69 -30.40 -27.07
C VAL A 320 45.67 -28.98 -27.62
N ALA A 321 46.66 -28.21 -27.28
CA ALA A 321 46.86 -26.84 -27.77
C ALA A 321 47.10 -26.81 -29.30
N MET A 322 46.25 -26.10 -30.03
CA MET A 322 46.33 -26.01 -31.50
C MET A 322 47.29 -24.94 -32.00
N LYS A 323 47.76 -24.06 -31.10
CA LYS A 323 48.76 -22.99 -31.32
C LYS A 323 49.61 -22.77 -30.09
N ASP A 324 50.63 -21.93 -30.20
CA ASP A 324 51.32 -21.40 -29.00
C ASP A 324 50.42 -20.40 -28.29
N TYR A 325 50.47 -20.39 -26.95
CA TYR A 325 49.81 -19.41 -26.09
C TYR A 325 50.85 -18.76 -25.16
N SER A 326 50.76 -17.44 -25.04
CA SER A 326 51.49 -16.68 -24.06
C SER A 326 50.78 -16.70 -22.68
N CYS A 327 51.50 -16.38 -21.61
CA CYS A 327 50.86 -16.19 -20.30
C CYS A 327 49.77 -15.13 -20.38
N ASP A 328 48.62 -15.39 -19.76
CA ASP A 328 47.39 -14.55 -19.78
C ASP A 328 46.64 -14.51 -21.11
N GLU A 329 47.08 -15.23 -22.13
CA GLU A 329 46.36 -15.32 -23.39
C GLU A 329 45.10 -16.19 -23.25
N LEU A 330 44.01 -15.74 -23.86
CA LEU A 330 42.72 -16.47 -23.90
C LEU A 330 42.88 -17.81 -24.66
N ILE A 331 42.36 -18.88 -24.08
CA ILE A 331 42.31 -20.19 -24.73
C ILE A 331 41.24 -20.22 -25.80
#